data_ccf890c32af456cd0978e468b05a63ec
#
_entry.id   ccf890c32af456cd0978e468b05a63ec
#
_cell.length_a   1.000
_cell.length_b   1.000
_cell.length_c   1.000
_cell.angle_alpha   90.00
_cell.angle_beta   90.00
_cell.angle_gamma   90.00
#
_symmetry.space_group_name_H-M   'P 1'
#
loop_
_entity.id
_entity.type
_entity.pdbx_description
1 polymer ?
#
loop_
_entity_poly.entity_id
_entity_poly.type
_entity_poly.pdbx_seq_one_letter_code
_entity_poly.pdbx_strand_id
1 'polypeptide(L)'
;MARRLTVVAFLLVLLSQPAVQSQTPVAYRLSFPEAAHHLMQVEALFTTVPPGPLQLRMSRSSPGRYAVHEFAKNVFDVRITDESGKALTVSRPNPHEWDVTGHAGTVRVTYKVFGDRLDGTYLAVDSSHAH
;
A
#
# COMPACT_ATOMS: atom_id res chain seq x y z
N MET A 1 -37.33 -17.80 40.57
CA MET A 1 -36.15 -18.38 39.88
C MET A 1 -35.86 -17.80 38.50
N ALA A 2 -36.77 -17.11 37.83
CA ALA A 2 -36.57 -16.53 36.49
C ALA A 2 -35.58 -15.32 36.38
N ARG A 3 -35.38 -14.61 37.50
CA ARG A 3 -34.58 -13.36 37.50
C ARG A 3 -33.07 -13.55 37.44
N ARG A 4 -32.57 -14.75 37.78
CA ARG A 4 -31.10 -15.05 37.74
C ARG A 4 -30.62 -15.53 36.37
N LEU A 5 -31.49 -16.05 35.52
CA LEU A 5 -31.12 -16.51 34.16
C LEU A 5 -30.87 -15.33 33.19
N THR A 6 -31.63 -14.24 33.37
CA THR A 6 -31.53 -13.06 32.47
C THR A 6 -30.22 -12.31 32.65
N VAL A 7 -29.66 -12.26 33.86
CA VAL A 7 -28.41 -11.60 34.16
C VAL A 7 -27.20 -12.36 33.56
N VAL A 8 -27.24 -13.70 33.56
CA VAL A 8 -26.16 -14.53 32.97
C VAL A 8 -26.14 -14.42 31.45
N ALA A 9 -27.30 -14.34 30.78
CA ALA A 9 -27.38 -14.15 29.33
C ALA A 9 -26.85 -12.78 28.90
N PHE A 10 -27.08 -11.73 29.68
CA PHE A 10 -26.56 -10.38 29.38
C PHE A 10 -25.05 -10.26 29.58
N LEU A 11 -24.48 -11.00 30.53
CA LEU A 11 -23.02 -11.01 30.77
C LEU A 11 -22.24 -11.77 29.65
N LEU A 12 -22.89 -12.78 29.03
CA LEU A 12 -22.25 -13.55 27.93
C LEU A 12 -22.19 -12.78 26.62
N VAL A 13 -23.09 -11.84 26.36
CA VAL A 13 -23.10 -11.00 25.15
C VAL A 13 -22.00 -9.93 25.19
N LEU A 14 -21.57 -9.50 26.38
CA LEU A 14 -20.51 -8.50 26.57
C LEU A 14 -19.10 -9.05 26.34
N LEU A 15 -18.91 -10.37 26.26
CA LEU A 15 -17.59 -11.01 26.07
C LEU A 15 -17.25 -11.32 24.61
N SER A 16 -18.17 -11.12 23.69
CA SER A 16 -17.94 -11.30 22.24
C SER A 16 -17.63 -9.97 21.54
N GLN A 17 -16.63 -9.24 22.02
CA GLN A 17 -16.08 -8.13 21.24
C GLN A 17 -15.24 -8.73 20.09
N PRO A 18 -15.53 -8.37 18.82
CA PRO A 18 -14.66 -8.78 17.73
C PRO A 18 -13.27 -8.20 18.01
N ALA A 19 -12.26 -9.06 18.03
CA ALA A 19 -10.88 -8.61 18.10
C ALA A 19 -10.64 -7.66 16.93
N VAL A 20 -10.36 -6.40 17.21
CA VAL A 20 -9.89 -5.45 16.21
C VAL A 20 -8.56 -6.02 15.72
N GLN A 21 -8.55 -6.60 14.53
CA GLN A 21 -7.33 -7.04 13.90
C GLN A 21 -6.48 -5.80 13.64
N SER A 22 -5.43 -5.64 14.43
CA SER A 22 -4.40 -4.64 14.17
C SER A 22 -3.78 -4.95 12.81
N GLN A 23 -4.02 -4.09 11.83
CA GLN A 23 -3.36 -4.21 10.54
C GLN A 23 -1.86 -4.04 10.76
N THR A 24 -1.06 -4.99 10.27
CA THR A 24 0.40 -4.84 10.29
C THR A 24 0.78 -3.63 9.43
N PRO A 25 1.52 -2.66 9.97
CA PRO A 25 1.87 -1.47 9.21
C PRO A 25 2.74 -1.85 8.00
N VAL A 26 2.49 -1.21 6.86
CA VAL A 26 3.36 -1.31 5.69
C VAL A 26 4.62 -0.50 5.95
N ALA A 27 5.80 -1.12 5.79
CA ALA A 27 7.07 -0.43 5.92
C ALA A 27 7.47 0.18 4.57
N TYR A 28 7.76 1.49 4.55
CA TYR A 28 8.26 2.19 3.38
C TYR A 28 9.71 2.63 3.58
N ARG A 29 10.52 2.47 2.51
CA ARG A 29 11.84 3.06 2.39
C ARG A 29 11.86 3.94 1.14
N LEU A 30 12.24 5.20 1.30
CA LEU A 30 12.45 6.14 0.20
C LEU A 30 13.94 6.40 0.04
N SER A 31 14.42 6.46 -1.20
CA SER A 31 15.81 6.80 -1.53
C SER A 31 15.89 7.58 -2.83
N PHE A 32 16.99 8.30 -3.04
CA PHE A 32 17.12 9.26 -4.12
C PHE A 32 18.43 9.07 -4.93
N PRO A 33 18.79 7.84 -5.34
CA PRO A 33 20.04 7.60 -6.04
C PRO A 33 20.10 8.27 -7.42
N GLU A 34 18.95 8.58 -7.99
CA GLU A 34 18.77 9.18 -9.31
C GLU A 34 18.05 10.54 -9.23
N ALA A 35 18.28 11.31 -8.14
CA ALA A 35 17.63 12.60 -7.91
C ALA A 35 17.90 13.62 -9.02
N ALA A 36 19.10 13.60 -9.64
CA ALA A 36 19.43 14.44 -10.78
C ALA A 36 18.55 14.17 -12.03
N HIS A 37 17.88 13.03 -12.07
CA HIS A 37 16.93 12.64 -13.11
C HIS A 37 15.48 12.74 -12.64
N HIS A 38 15.23 13.45 -11.55
CA HIS A 38 13.89 13.62 -10.95
C HIS A 38 13.23 12.29 -10.51
N LEU A 39 14.04 11.30 -10.11
CA LEU A 39 13.55 9.98 -9.72
C LEU A 39 13.74 9.73 -8.22
N MET A 40 12.65 9.36 -7.58
CA MET A 40 12.62 8.79 -6.24
C MET A 40 12.43 7.28 -6.34
N GLN A 41 13.24 6.51 -5.65
CA GLN A 41 13.04 5.07 -5.50
C GLN A 41 12.24 4.78 -4.23
N VAL A 42 11.25 3.93 -4.37
CA VAL A 42 10.38 3.49 -3.26
C VAL A 42 10.50 1.98 -3.10
N GLU A 43 10.66 1.53 -1.88
CA GLU A 43 10.46 0.16 -1.47
C GLU A 43 9.31 0.12 -0.47
N ALA A 44 8.31 -0.74 -0.71
CA ALA A 44 7.23 -1.03 0.21
C ALA A 44 7.26 -2.51 0.58
N LEU A 45 7.26 -2.80 1.90
CA LEU A 45 7.23 -4.15 2.44
C LEU A 45 5.90 -4.39 3.13
N PHE A 46 5.16 -5.35 2.61
CA PHE A 46 3.92 -5.88 3.17
C PHE A 46 4.23 -7.20 3.87
N THR A 47 3.90 -7.29 5.15
CA THR A 47 4.01 -8.53 5.92
C THR A 47 2.63 -8.98 6.38
N THR A 48 2.46 -10.27 6.68
CA THR A 48 1.16 -10.82 7.10
C THR A 48 0.00 -10.54 6.12
N VAL A 49 0.31 -10.56 4.82
CA VAL A 49 -0.71 -10.44 3.77
C VAL A 49 -1.60 -11.69 3.82
N PRO A 50 -2.93 -11.54 3.94
CA PRO A 50 -3.85 -12.67 3.94
C PRO A 50 -3.74 -13.52 2.66
N PRO A 51 -4.12 -14.81 2.69
CA PRO A 51 -4.19 -15.61 1.48
C PRO A 51 -5.10 -14.99 0.42
N GLY A 52 -4.72 -15.11 -0.85
CA GLY A 52 -5.45 -14.55 -1.98
C GLY A 52 -4.67 -13.47 -2.72
N PRO A 53 -5.26 -12.82 -3.71
CA PRO A 53 -4.61 -11.72 -4.43
C PRO A 53 -4.41 -10.47 -3.55
N LEU A 54 -3.19 -9.91 -3.56
CA LEU A 54 -2.93 -8.58 -3.02
C LEU A 54 -3.17 -7.54 -4.12
N GLN A 55 -4.15 -6.66 -3.93
CA GLN A 55 -4.44 -5.58 -4.86
C GLN A 55 -3.70 -4.30 -4.46
N LEU A 56 -2.77 -3.88 -5.28
CA LEU A 56 -2.04 -2.63 -5.12
C LEU A 56 -2.63 -1.57 -6.04
N ARG A 57 -2.83 -0.35 -5.52
CA ARG A 57 -3.42 0.75 -6.28
C ARG A 57 -2.66 2.03 -6.07
N MET A 58 -2.35 2.72 -7.17
CA MET A 58 -1.88 4.11 -7.11
C MET A 58 -3.07 5.05 -7.10
N SER A 59 -3.01 6.10 -6.29
CA SER A 59 -4.07 7.11 -6.26
C SER A 59 -4.28 7.74 -7.63
N ARG A 60 -5.51 8.11 -7.91
CA ARG A 60 -5.91 8.85 -9.13
C ARG A 60 -6.33 10.28 -8.84
N SER A 61 -6.43 10.65 -7.58
CA SER A 61 -6.88 11.98 -7.16
C SER A 61 -6.04 12.49 -5.99
N SER A 62 -6.05 13.80 -5.81
CA SER A 62 -5.45 14.49 -4.67
C SER A 62 -6.56 15.18 -3.87
N PRO A 63 -6.55 15.12 -2.52
CA PRO A 63 -7.52 15.83 -1.70
C PRO A 63 -7.57 17.32 -2.04
N GLY A 64 -8.78 17.87 -2.12
CA GLY A 64 -8.98 19.29 -2.47
C GLY A 64 -8.84 19.64 -3.96
N ARG A 65 -8.54 18.67 -4.82
CA ARG A 65 -8.47 18.84 -6.27
C ARG A 65 -9.60 18.08 -6.95
N TYR A 66 -10.38 18.74 -7.77
CA TYR A 66 -11.52 18.15 -8.50
C TYR A 66 -11.08 17.65 -9.89
N ALA A 67 -9.95 16.95 -9.95
CA ALA A 67 -9.40 16.43 -11.18
C ALA A 67 -8.83 15.02 -11.00
N VAL A 68 -8.84 14.23 -12.06
CA VAL A 68 -8.17 12.93 -12.12
C VAL A 68 -6.73 13.16 -12.57
N HIS A 69 -5.77 12.79 -11.72
CA HIS A 69 -4.35 13.05 -11.96
C HIS A 69 -3.60 11.88 -12.57
N GLU A 70 -4.13 10.65 -12.43
CA GLU A 70 -3.51 9.41 -12.94
C GLU A 70 -2.04 9.29 -12.54
N PHE A 71 -1.74 9.34 -11.23
CA PHE A 71 -0.36 9.34 -10.71
C PHE A 71 0.46 8.12 -11.12
N ALA A 72 -0.19 7.01 -11.47
CA ALA A 72 0.49 5.81 -11.97
C ALA A 72 1.30 6.05 -13.26
N LYS A 73 1.01 7.11 -14.03
CA LYS A 73 1.80 7.50 -15.22
C LYS A 73 3.25 7.86 -14.90
N ASN A 74 3.51 8.25 -13.64
CA ASN A 74 4.82 8.64 -13.14
C ASN A 74 5.55 7.48 -12.44
N VAL A 75 4.99 6.27 -12.46
CA VAL A 75 5.55 5.07 -11.81
C VAL A 75 6.26 4.21 -12.83
N PHE A 76 7.53 3.88 -12.56
CA PHE A 76 8.42 3.14 -13.44
C PHE A 76 9.09 1.98 -12.70
N ASP A 77 9.62 1.02 -13.45
CA ASP A 77 10.46 -0.09 -12.96
C ASP A 77 9.85 -0.88 -11.80
N VAL A 78 8.55 -1.14 -11.86
CA VAL A 78 7.85 -1.87 -10.81
C VAL A 78 8.33 -3.32 -10.78
N ARG A 79 8.86 -3.74 -9.62
CA ARG A 79 9.25 -5.13 -9.34
C ARG A 79 8.55 -5.60 -8.08
N ILE A 80 7.97 -6.78 -8.13
CA ILE A 80 7.22 -7.35 -7.02
C ILE A 80 7.74 -8.76 -6.76
N THR A 81 8.25 -8.97 -5.54
CA THR A 81 8.90 -10.21 -5.14
C THR A 81 8.35 -10.73 -3.81
N ASP A 82 8.57 -12.00 -3.55
CA ASP A 82 8.39 -12.59 -2.24
C ASP A 82 9.58 -12.27 -1.30
N GLU A 83 9.57 -12.84 -0.10
CA GLU A 83 10.61 -12.67 0.91
C GLU A 83 11.99 -13.17 0.42
N SER A 84 12.03 -14.21 -0.41
CA SER A 84 13.27 -14.76 -0.98
C SER A 84 13.84 -13.96 -2.14
N GLY A 85 13.11 -12.94 -2.63
CA GLY A 85 13.48 -12.15 -3.80
C GLY A 85 12.99 -12.77 -5.13
N LYS A 86 12.21 -13.84 -5.09
CA LYS A 86 11.61 -14.45 -6.28
C LYS A 86 10.47 -13.57 -6.79
N ALA A 87 10.44 -13.35 -8.11
CA ALA A 87 9.37 -12.60 -8.74
C ALA A 87 7.99 -13.28 -8.55
N LEU A 88 7.01 -12.49 -8.16
CA LEU A 88 5.61 -12.91 -8.03
C LEU A 88 4.85 -12.70 -9.34
N THR A 89 3.73 -13.39 -9.49
CA THR A 89 2.85 -13.20 -10.64
C THR A 89 2.05 -11.91 -10.46
N VAL A 90 2.11 -11.04 -11.48
CA VAL A 90 1.45 -9.74 -11.47
C VAL A 90 0.57 -9.61 -12.70
N SER A 91 -0.68 -9.24 -12.51
CA SER A 91 -1.57 -8.78 -13.58
C SER A 91 -1.91 -7.31 -13.41
N ARG A 92 -2.23 -6.63 -14.52
CA ARG A 92 -2.60 -5.22 -14.54
C ARG A 92 -3.98 -5.05 -15.19
N PRO A 93 -5.05 -5.09 -14.37
CA PRO A 93 -6.41 -4.94 -14.89
C PRO A 93 -6.66 -3.54 -15.49
N ASN A 94 -5.90 -2.54 -15.03
CA ASN A 94 -5.91 -1.18 -15.57
C ASN A 94 -4.58 -0.46 -15.23
N PRO A 95 -4.31 0.75 -15.76
CA PRO A 95 -3.03 1.45 -15.60
C PRO A 95 -2.61 1.77 -14.17
N HIS A 96 -3.55 1.88 -13.22
CA HIS A 96 -3.26 2.26 -11.84
C HIS A 96 -3.35 1.11 -10.82
N GLU A 97 -3.55 -0.14 -11.28
CA GLU A 97 -3.68 -1.33 -10.44
C GLU A 97 -2.66 -2.41 -10.80
N TRP A 98 -2.23 -3.14 -9.77
CA TRP A 98 -1.40 -4.34 -9.87
C TRP A 98 -2.00 -5.41 -8.94
N ASP A 99 -2.47 -6.51 -9.50
CA ASP A 99 -2.95 -7.66 -8.75
C ASP A 99 -1.83 -8.69 -8.63
N VAL A 100 -1.41 -8.96 -7.40
CA VAL A 100 -0.26 -9.80 -7.08
C VAL A 100 -0.74 -11.14 -6.53
N THR A 101 -0.27 -12.24 -7.11
CA THR A 101 -0.60 -13.60 -6.67
C THR A 101 0.65 -14.45 -6.46
N GLY A 102 0.49 -15.56 -5.73
CA GLY A 102 1.58 -16.53 -5.48
C GLY A 102 2.47 -16.19 -4.28
N HIS A 103 2.12 -15.16 -3.47
CA HIS A 103 2.84 -14.86 -2.24
C HIS A 103 2.42 -15.80 -1.09
N ALA A 104 3.33 -15.95 -0.12
CA ALA A 104 3.12 -16.74 1.10
C ALA A 104 2.98 -15.83 2.36
N GLY A 105 2.47 -14.61 2.19
CA GLY A 105 2.23 -13.66 3.30
C GLY A 105 3.20 -12.48 3.35
N THR A 106 4.31 -12.51 2.61
CA THR A 106 5.24 -11.37 2.47
C THR A 106 5.32 -10.94 1.01
N VAL A 107 5.20 -9.64 0.75
CA VAL A 107 5.33 -9.03 -0.57
C VAL A 107 6.21 -7.81 -0.47
N ARG A 108 7.27 -7.76 -1.28
CA ARG A 108 8.15 -6.60 -1.45
C ARG A 108 7.88 -5.96 -2.81
N VAL A 109 7.59 -4.68 -2.80
CA VAL A 109 7.36 -3.90 -4.01
C VAL A 109 8.43 -2.82 -4.11
N THR A 110 9.16 -2.79 -5.21
CA THR A 110 10.10 -1.70 -5.53
C THR A 110 9.67 -1.01 -6.81
N TYR A 111 9.76 0.30 -6.84
CA TYR A 111 9.41 1.10 -8.01
C TYR A 111 10.09 2.45 -7.96
N LYS A 112 10.12 3.15 -9.10
CA LYS A 112 10.57 4.53 -9.20
C LYS A 112 9.38 5.46 -9.44
N VAL A 113 9.46 6.66 -8.90
CA VAL A 113 8.48 7.73 -9.16
C VAL A 113 9.21 8.91 -9.77
N PHE A 114 8.77 9.32 -10.96
CA PHE A 114 9.24 10.55 -11.58
C PHE A 114 8.49 11.76 -11.00
N GLY A 115 9.23 12.78 -10.62
CA GLY A 115 8.69 14.00 -10.02
C GLY A 115 9.47 15.24 -10.45
N ASP A 116 8.88 16.01 -11.36
CA ASP A 116 9.43 17.27 -11.88
C ASP A 116 8.33 18.35 -11.94
N ARG A 117 7.51 18.45 -10.89
CA ARG A 117 6.45 19.46 -10.81
C ARG A 117 6.37 20.07 -9.43
N LEU A 118 6.74 21.34 -9.35
CA LEU A 118 6.58 22.18 -8.16
C LEU A 118 5.13 22.68 -8.02
N ASP A 119 4.23 21.81 -7.63
CA ASP A 119 2.90 22.19 -7.20
C ASP A 119 2.44 21.33 -6.01
N GLY A 120 1.44 21.75 -5.26
CA GLY A 120 0.96 21.05 -4.07
C GLY A 120 0.29 19.69 -4.33
N THR A 121 0.34 19.16 -5.55
CA THR A 121 -0.32 17.91 -5.95
C THR A 121 0.68 16.84 -6.38
N TYR A 122 1.79 17.25 -6.97
CA TYR A 122 2.80 16.34 -7.56
C TYR A 122 4.09 16.34 -6.76
N LEU A 123 4.86 15.27 -6.97
CA LEU A 123 6.22 15.15 -6.46
C LEU A 123 7.16 16.04 -7.28
N ALA A 124 8.07 16.71 -6.61
CA ALA A 124 9.26 17.31 -7.21
C ALA A 124 10.50 16.74 -6.53
N VAL A 125 11.45 16.26 -7.32
CA VAL A 125 12.75 15.72 -6.87
C VAL A 125 13.85 16.33 -7.70
N ASP A 126 14.87 16.85 -7.06
CA ASP A 126 16.13 17.24 -7.68
C ASP A 126 17.33 16.86 -6.79
N SER A 127 18.54 17.24 -7.16
CA SER A 127 19.76 16.91 -6.41
C SER A 127 19.84 17.56 -5.03
N SER A 128 18.96 18.51 -4.71
CA SER A 128 18.97 19.28 -3.46
C SER A 128 17.68 19.12 -2.64
N HIS A 129 16.55 18.80 -3.26
CA HIS A 129 15.24 18.75 -2.61
C HIS A 129 14.38 17.57 -3.07
N ALA A 130 13.46 17.17 -2.20
CA ALA A 130 12.30 16.34 -2.53
C ALA A 130 11.08 16.84 -1.76
N HIS A 131 9.97 17.14 -2.43
CA HIS A 131 8.70 17.54 -1.81
C HIS A 131 7.48 17.21 -2.68
#